data_351667de2b7f7a05e2951e91f699153b
#
_entry.id   351667de2b7f7a05e2951e91f699153b
#
_cell.length_a   1.000
_cell.length_b   1.000
_cell.length_c   1.000
_cell.angle_alpha   90.00
_cell.angle_beta   90.00
_cell.angle_gamma   90.00
#
_symmetry.space_group_name_H-M   'P 1'
#
loop_
_entity.id
_entity.type
_entity.pdbx_description
1 polymer ?
#
loop_
_entity_poly.entity_id
_entity_poly.type
_entity_poly.pdbx_seq_one_letter_code
_entity_poly.pdbx_strand_id
1 'polypeptide(L)'
;MKKKVLFSGILLAFQVLLGHAQQRLLGGDISLLPSYEAAGTVYRNAVGEPVAPLDFFKEQGWNAVRVRLFVEPSKASAEHKGEGVCQDLDYVTKFGQRIKDMGYQFMLDFHYSDTWADPGKQFMPDRWLDAETASLPDSVYRYTKNTLRSMVGAGACPDLIQVGNEITNGMMWPAAKVDPLGSDNWDLLVRLLESGARACREVCPKAKIIIHTEKAGEWNKTKAYYNRLQQLDYDIIGLSYYPMWHKAVGVLAATLDSLAVHFPNKEVMIVETAAYYSHENDRWAKSADEYSE
;
A
#
# COMPACT_ATOMS: atom_id res chain seq x y z
N MET A 1 40.25 -60.26 30.84
CA MET A 1 40.32 -59.10 29.92
C MET A 1 38.90 -58.82 29.40
N LYS A 2 38.24 -57.79 29.96
CA LYS A 2 36.92 -57.38 29.52
C LYS A 2 37.06 -56.17 28.57
N LYS A 3 36.68 -56.31 27.27
CA LYS A 3 36.67 -55.26 26.28
C LYS A 3 35.44 -54.38 26.54
N LYS A 4 35.67 -53.10 26.86
CA LYS A 4 34.63 -52.07 26.87
C LYS A 4 34.39 -51.58 25.45
N VAL A 5 33.18 -51.77 24.95
CA VAL A 5 32.71 -51.21 23.67
C VAL A 5 32.15 -49.82 23.99
N LEU A 6 32.78 -48.79 23.42
CA LEU A 6 32.33 -47.38 23.53
C LEU A 6 31.30 -47.15 22.40
N PHE A 7 30.04 -46.95 22.77
CA PHE A 7 28.99 -46.52 21.84
C PHE A 7 29.06 -44.99 21.72
N SER A 8 29.60 -44.49 20.62
CA SER A 8 29.49 -43.06 20.26
C SER A 8 28.13 -42.82 19.63
N GLY A 9 27.21 -42.24 20.39
CA GLY A 9 25.95 -41.79 19.88
C GLY A 9 26.12 -40.49 19.08
N ILE A 10 25.94 -40.56 17.77
CA ILE A 10 25.85 -39.40 16.90
C ILE A 10 24.43 -38.80 17.09
N LEU A 11 24.34 -37.68 17.80
CA LEU A 11 23.13 -36.89 17.91
C LEU A 11 22.94 -36.10 16.60
N LEU A 12 22.14 -36.61 15.68
CA LEU A 12 21.72 -35.85 14.49
C LEU A 12 20.71 -34.79 14.97
N ALA A 13 21.14 -33.55 15.10
CA ALA A 13 20.26 -32.42 15.28
C ALA A 13 19.51 -32.17 13.96
N PHE A 14 18.30 -32.66 13.84
CA PHE A 14 17.36 -32.22 12.82
C PHE A 14 16.99 -30.76 13.12
N GLN A 15 17.66 -29.80 12.49
CA GLN A 15 17.14 -28.46 12.37
C GLN A 15 15.92 -28.53 11.44
N VAL A 16 14.74 -28.58 12.01
CA VAL A 16 13.50 -28.32 11.31
C VAL A 16 13.56 -26.85 10.92
N LEU A 17 13.97 -26.59 9.69
CA LEU A 17 13.71 -25.31 9.02
C LEU A 17 12.18 -25.20 8.91
N LEU A 18 11.54 -24.65 9.93
CA LEU A 18 10.21 -24.09 9.82
C LEU A 18 10.33 -22.91 8.85
N GLY A 19 10.25 -23.20 7.58
CA GLY A 19 9.96 -22.20 6.59
C GLY A 19 8.64 -21.57 7.03
N HIS A 20 8.70 -20.34 7.55
CA HIS A 20 7.50 -19.56 7.74
C HIS A 20 6.94 -19.36 6.34
N ALA A 21 5.92 -20.16 5.98
CA ALA A 21 5.16 -19.88 4.78
C ALA A 21 4.66 -18.43 4.93
N GLN A 22 5.15 -17.55 4.07
CA GLN A 22 4.74 -16.15 4.09
C GLN A 22 3.22 -16.14 4.02
N GLN A 23 2.57 -15.60 5.06
CA GLN A 23 1.13 -15.56 5.11
C GLN A 23 0.63 -14.72 3.93
N ARG A 24 -0.12 -15.32 3.03
CA ARG A 24 -0.72 -14.61 1.91
C ARG A 24 -1.70 -13.58 2.45
N LEU A 25 -1.51 -12.31 2.08
CA LEU A 25 -2.44 -11.25 2.44
C LEU A 25 -3.60 -11.23 1.44
N LEU A 26 -4.81 -11.21 1.99
CA LEU A 26 -6.06 -11.05 1.26
C LEU A 26 -6.89 -9.98 1.97
N GLY A 27 -7.33 -8.97 1.24
CA GLY A 27 -8.08 -7.88 1.82
C GLY A 27 -8.46 -6.83 0.78
N GLY A 28 -8.78 -5.64 1.26
CA GLY A 28 -9.14 -4.53 0.39
C GLY A 28 -9.00 -3.18 1.07
N ASP A 29 -9.11 -2.13 0.26
CA ASP A 29 -9.25 -0.77 0.75
C ASP A 29 -10.72 -0.50 1.07
N ILE A 30 -10.99 -0.29 2.35
CA ILE A 30 -12.32 0.05 2.85
C ILE A 30 -12.30 1.35 3.67
N SER A 31 -11.46 2.29 3.25
CA SER A 31 -11.25 3.58 3.94
C SER A 31 -12.52 4.36 4.24
N LEU A 32 -13.58 4.19 3.44
CA LEU A 32 -14.86 4.87 3.62
C LEU A 32 -15.83 4.13 4.54
N LEU A 33 -15.49 2.93 5.03
CA LEU A 33 -16.41 2.14 5.85
C LEU A 33 -16.97 2.91 7.06
N PRO A 34 -16.15 3.60 7.89
CA PRO A 34 -16.70 4.35 9.01
C PRO A 34 -17.65 5.49 8.58
N SER A 35 -17.39 6.13 7.44
CA SER A 35 -18.27 7.18 6.91
C SER A 35 -19.63 6.63 6.47
N TYR A 36 -19.64 5.51 5.80
CA TYR A 36 -20.88 4.84 5.39
C TYR A 36 -21.67 4.32 6.60
N GLU A 37 -20.99 3.74 7.59
CA GLU A 37 -21.63 3.32 8.84
C GLU A 37 -22.26 4.52 9.57
N ALA A 38 -21.54 5.65 9.67
CA ALA A 38 -22.04 6.89 10.27
C ALA A 38 -23.25 7.48 9.50
N ALA A 39 -23.32 7.26 8.19
CA ALA A 39 -24.47 7.63 7.35
C ALA A 39 -25.65 6.64 7.46
N GLY A 40 -25.54 5.59 8.29
CA GLY A 40 -26.60 4.61 8.49
C GLY A 40 -26.67 3.52 7.41
N THR A 41 -25.60 3.33 6.62
CA THR A 41 -25.57 2.25 5.63
C THR A 41 -25.63 0.89 6.32
N VAL A 42 -26.56 0.05 5.88
CA VAL A 42 -26.73 -1.32 6.37
C VAL A 42 -26.17 -2.30 5.35
N TYR A 43 -25.07 -2.98 5.73
CA TYR A 43 -24.48 -4.04 4.92
C TYR A 43 -25.26 -5.34 5.12
N ARG A 44 -25.38 -6.14 4.06
CA ARG A 44 -26.13 -7.38 4.07
C ARG A 44 -25.35 -8.52 3.43
N ASN A 45 -25.53 -9.74 3.95
CA ASN A 45 -25.03 -10.95 3.33
C ASN A 45 -25.86 -11.35 2.09
N ALA A 46 -25.46 -12.44 1.43
CA ALA A 46 -26.13 -12.92 0.21
C ALA A 46 -27.60 -13.33 0.39
N VAL A 47 -28.03 -13.59 1.64
CA VAL A 47 -29.45 -13.92 1.96
C VAL A 47 -30.22 -12.70 2.48
N GLY A 48 -29.64 -11.50 2.45
CA GLY A 48 -30.28 -10.25 2.80
C GLY A 48 -30.26 -9.88 4.28
N GLU A 49 -29.56 -10.62 5.14
CA GLU A 49 -29.45 -10.35 6.57
C GLU A 49 -28.38 -9.29 6.86
N PRO A 50 -28.63 -8.37 7.81
CA PRO A 50 -27.64 -7.39 8.22
C PRO A 50 -26.36 -8.05 8.76
N VAL A 51 -25.20 -7.53 8.37
CA VAL A 51 -23.90 -8.01 8.84
C VAL A 51 -23.00 -6.84 9.26
N ALA A 52 -22.11 -7.08 10.23
CA ALA A 52 -21.00 -6.20 10.52
C ALA A 52 -19.89 -6.42 9.47
N PRO A 53 -19.51 -5.41 8.67
CA PRO A 53 -18.64 -5.63 7.50
C PRO A 53 -17.29 -6.27 7.84
N LEU A 54 -16.61 -5.83 8.89
CA LEU A 54 -15.30 -6.37 9.26
C LEU A 54 -15.39 -7.84 9.72
N ASP A 55 -16.44 -8.21 10.47
CA ASP A 55 -16.64 -9.61 10.87
C ASP A 55 -16.93 -10.47 9.63
N PHE A 56 -17.81 -9.99 8.76
CA PHE A 56 -18.16 -10.68 7.52
C PHE A 56 -16.94 -10.89 6.62
N PHE A 57 -16.13 -9.86 6.38
CA PHE A 57 -14.91 -9.99 5.57
C PHE A 57 -13.91 -10.98 6.19
N LYS A 58 -13.79 -11.01 7.51
CA LYS A 58 -12.95 -11.97 8.21
C LYS A 58 -13.42 -13.41 8.01
N GLU A 59 -14.73 -13.65 8.10
CA GLU A 59 -15.36 -14.94 7.80
C GLU A 59 -15.15 -15.37 6.34
N GLN A 60 -15.06 -14.39 5.40
CA GLN A 60 -14.72 -14.65 4.01
C GLN A 60 -13.21 -14.84 3.75
N GLY A 61 -12.39 -14.84 4.80
CA GLY A 61 -10.96 -15.12 4.72
C GLY A 61 -10.06 -13.89 4.57
N TRP A 62 -10.61 -12.68 4.67
CA TRP A 62 -9.77 -11.48 4.70
C TRP A 62 -8.92 -11.46 5.96
N ASN A 63 -7.66 -11.06 5.81
CA ASN A 63 -6.70 -10.92 6.91
C ASN A 63 -5.95 -9.59 6.89
N ALA A 64 -6.23 -8.72 5.91
CA ALA A 64 -5.63 -7.40 5.78
C ALA A 64 -6.69 -6.35 5.41
N VAL A 65 -6.49 -5.12 5.90
CA VAL A 65 -7.30 -3.94 5.55
C VAL A 65 -6.36 -2.79 5.22
N ARG A 66 -6.55 -2.18 4.04
CA ARG A 66 -5.87 -0.96 3.62
C ARG A 66 -6.72 0.26 3.93
N VAL A 67 -6.10 1.32 4.44
CA VAL A 67 -6.75 2.61 4.70
C VAL A 67 -5.85 3.74 4.23
N ARG A 68 -6.42 4.65 3.45
CA ARG A 68 -5.79 5.87 2.95
C ARG A 68 -5.74 6.94 4.03
N LEU A 69 -4.69 7.75 3.98
CA LEU A 69 -4.53 8.93 4.84
C LEU A 69 -4.16 10.15 3.98
N PHE A 70 -4.96 11.19 4.08
CA PHE A 70 -4.68 12.51 3.52
C PHE A 70 -4.06 13.44 4.56
N VAL A 71 -3.33 14.46 4.10
CA VAL A 71 -2.61 15.38 5.00
C VAL A 71 -3.59 16.33 5.70
N GLU A 72 -4.42 17.03 4.94
CA GLU A 72 -5.47 17.93 5.43
C GLU A 72 -6.72 17.83 4.53
N PRO A 73 -7.54 16.77 4.62
CA PRO A 73 -8.69 16.59 3.72
C PRO A 73 -9.73 17.70 3.83
N SER A 74 -9.71 18.48 4.91
CA SER A 74 -10.50 19.70 5.05
C SER A 74 -10.19 20.76 3.99
N LYS A 75 -9.00 20.76 3.42
CA LYS A 75 -8.53 21.63 2.35
C LYS A 75 -8.92 21.17 0.94
N ALA A 76 -9.34 19.92 0.81
CA ALA A 76 -9.80 19.38 -0.47
C ALA A 76 -10.97 20.21 -1.05
N SER A 77 -11.06 20.26 -2.37
CA SER A 77 -12.18 20.90 -3.07
C SER A 77 -13.53 20.26 -2.70
N ALA A 78 -14.62 20.98 -2.96
CA ALA A 78 -15.96 20.44 -2.73
C ALA A 78 -16.22 19.16 -3.58
N GLU A 79 -15.67 19.12 -4.81
CA GLU A 79 -15.73 17.95 -5.68
C GLU A 79 -15.06 16.74 -5.04
N HIS A 80 -13.80 16.88 -4.60
CA HIS A 80 -13.07 15.78 -3.97
C HIS A 80 -13.68 15.34 -2.63
N LYS A 81 -14.27 16.27 -1.85
CA LYS A 81 -15.06 15.91 -0.67
C LYS A 81 -16.29 15.10 -1.04
N GLY A 82 -16.94 15.42 -2.16
CA GLY A 82 -18.04 14.64 -2.73
C GLY A 82 -17.60 13.23 -3.19
N GLU A 83 -16.33 13.05 -3.54
CA GLU A 83 -15.71 11.76 -3.87
C GLU A 83 -15.24 10.99 -2.62
N GLY A 84 -15.56 11.44 -1.41
CA GLY A 84 -15.26 10.74 -0.16
C GLY A 84 -13.90 11.08 0.46
N VAL A 85 -13.32 12.24 0.16
CA VAL A 85 -12.08 12.71 0.81
C VAL A 85 -12.41 13.21 2.20
N CYS A 86 -12.12 12.39 3.24
CA CYS A 86 -12.39 12.69 4.64
C CYS A 86 -11.38 12.06 5.62
N GLN A 87 -10.47 11.22 5.13
CA GLN A 87 -9.58 10.38 5.92
C GLN A 87 -8.40 11.20 6.46
N ASP A 88 -8.66 11.98 7.53
CA ASP A 88 -7.63 12.65 8.32
C ASP A 88 -7.01 11.72 9.36
N LEU A 89 -6.04 12.22 10.11
CA LEU A 89 -5.32 11.43 11.13
C LEU A 89 -6.25 10.88 12.21
N ASP A 90 -7.22 11.64 12.69
CA ASP A 90 -8.14 11.19 13.75
C ASP A 90 -9.05 10.06 13.25
N TYR A 91 -9.63 10.24 12.08
CA TYR A 91 -10.45 9.24 11.40
C TYR A 91 -9.67 7.93 11.19
N VAL A 92 -8.48 8.02 10.59
CA VAL A 92 -7.67 6.84 10.25
C VAL A 92 -7.11 6.17 11.50
N THR A 93 -6.77 6.92 12.54
CA THR A 93 -6.31 6.36 13.82
C THR A 93 -7.42 5.53 14.48
N LYS A 94 -8.64 6.07 14.59
CA LYS A 94 -9.78 5.35 15.17
C LYS A 94 -10.14 4.08 14.38
N PHE A 95 -10.09 4.18 13.06
CA PHE A 95 -10.37 3.02 12.22
C PHE A 95 -9.24 1.99 12.29
N GLY A 96 -7.99 2.44 12.31
CA GLY A 96 -6.82 1.57 12.50
C GLY A 96 -6.84 0.81 13.83
N GLN A 97 -7.26 1.43 14.93
CA GLN A 97 -7.47 0.74 16.21
C GLN A 97 -8.49 -0.40 16.05
N ARG A 98 -9.67 -0.11 15.46
CA ARG A 98 -10.71 -1.10 15.21
C ARG A 98 -10.21 -2.27 14.35
N ILE A 99 -9.42 -1.99 13.31
CA ILE A 99 -8.79 -2.99 12.44
C ILE A 99 -7.85 -3.89 13.25
N LYS A 100 -7.00 -3.30 14.08
CA LYS A 100 -6.04 -4.03 14.92
C LYS A 100 -6.74 -4.86 16.00
N ASP A 101 -7.76 -4.32 16.65
CA ASP A 101 -8.55 -5.02 17.69
C ASP A 101 -9.22 -6.28 17.13
N MET A 102 -9.61 -6.25 15.86
CA MET A 102 -10.16 -7.41 15.15
C MET A 102 -9.09 -8.38 14.63
N GLY A 103 -7.81 -8.08 14.80
CA GLY A 103 -6.69 -8.95 14.44
C GLY A 103 -6.40 -8.99 12.92
N TYR A 104 -6.75 -7.96 12.18
CA TYR A 104 -6.30 -7.77 10.80
C TYR A 104 -4.87 -7.24 10.75
N GLN A 105 -4.17 -7.52 9.65
CA GLN A 105 -3.01 -6.74 9.24
C GLN A 105 -3.49 -5.37 8.76
N PHE A 106 -2.97 -4.32 9.36
CA PHE A 106 -3.33 -2.95 9.01
C PHE A 106 -2.32 -2.37 8.03
N MET A 107 -2.76 -1.99 6.84
CA MET A 107 -1.97 -1.31 5.81
C MET A 107 -2.37 0.17 5.75
N LEU A 108 -1.45 1.04 6.13
CA LEU A 108 -1.61 2.49 6.06
C LEU A 108 -1.05 3.00 4.74
N ASP A 109 -1.84 3.77 3.99
CA ASP A 109 -1.45 4.39 2.74
C ASP A 109 -1.35 5.91 2.87
N PHE A 110 -0.13 6.43 2.85
CA PHE A 110 0.13 7.88 2.83
C PHE A 110 -0.02 8.43 1.41
N HIS A 111 -1.04 9.23 1.17
CA HIS A 111 -1.17 9.95 -0.11
C HIS A 111 -0.23 11.15 -0.24
N TYR A 112 0.25 11.72 0.87
CA TYR A 112 1.04 12.97 0.92
C TYR A 112 0.41 14.10 0.11
N SER A 113 -0.92 14.16 0.15
CA SER A 113 -1.79 15.14 -0.50
C SER A 113 -2.98 15.41 0.40
N ASP A 114 -3.67 16.53 0.21
CA ASP A 114 -4.92 16.85 0.90
C ASP A 114 -6.12 16.15 0.24
N THR A 115 -5.89 15.50 -0.89
CA THR A 115 -6.90 14.80 -1.69
C THR A 115 -6.30 13.56 -2.36
N TRP A 116 -7.08 12.92 -3.23
CA TRP A 116 -6.66 11.81 -4.05
C TRP A 116 -5.34 12.10 -4.77
N ALA A 117 -4.35 11.25 -4.55
CA ALA A 117 -3.13 11.15 -5.33
C ALA A 117 -3.26 9.93 -6.25
N ASP A 118 -3.03 10.12 -7.55
CA ASP A 118 -3.09 9.08 -8.58
C ASP A 118 -2.13 9.42 -9.73
N PRO A 119 -1.98 8.58 -10.76
CA PRO A 119 -1.03 8.82 -11.84
C PRO A 119 -1.25 10.11 -12.63
N GLY A 120 -2.45 10.68 -12.57
CA GLY A 120 -2.82 11.94 -13.25
C GLY A 120 -2.71 13.16 -12.36
N LYS A 121 -2.63 12.99 -11.04
CA LYS A 121 -2.60 14.10 -10.07
C LYS A 121 -1.87 13.70 -8.78
N GLN A 122 -0.89 14.49 -8.39
CA GLN A 122 -0.08 14.34 -7.19
C GLN A 122 0.09 15.72 -6.56
N PHE A 123 -1.04 16.31 -6.11
CA PHE A 123 -1.04 17.67 -5.59
C PHE A 123 -0.23 17.78 -4.31
N MET A 124 0.57 18.85 -4.23
CA MET A 124 1.25 19.20 -2.99
C MET A 124 0.21 19.64 -1.94
N PRO A 125 0.30 19.18 -0.69
CA PRO A 125 -0.57 19.68 0.38
C PRO A 125 -0.45 21.19 0.59
N ASP A 126 -1.55 21.86 0.89
CA ASP A 126 -1.59 23.31 1.14
C ASP A 126 -0.52 23.76 2.13
N ARG A 127 -0.31 23.01 3.21
CA ARG A 127 0.67 23.33 4.26
C ARG A 127 2.13 23.36 3.79
N TRP A 128 2.44 22.86 2.59
CA TRP A 128 3.79 22.83 2.03
C TRP A 128 3.95 23.66 0.76
N LEU A 129 2.91 24.36 0.31
CA LEU A 129 2.96 25.16 -0.93
C LEU A 129 4.02 26.27 -0.87
N ASP A 130 4.17 26.90 0.30
CA ASP A 130 5.14 27.98 0.52
C ASP A 130 6.51 27.45 1.00
N ALA A 131 6.70 26.13 1.10
CA ALA A 131 7.95 25.54 1.56
C ALA A 131 9.00 25.58 0.45
N GLU A 132 10.24 25.91 0.81
CA GLU A 132 11.35 25.73 -0.13
C GLU A 132 11.47 24.25 -0.53
N THR A 133 11.65 23.99 -1.81
CA THR A 133 11.78 22.62 -2.36
C THR A 133 12.82 21.78 -1.61
N ALA A 134 13.93 22.40 -1.19
CA ALA A 134 14.99 21.74 -0.43
C ALA A 134 14.53 21.24 0.96
N SER A 135 13.48 21.83 1.54
CA SER A 135 12.94 21.49 2.87
C SER A 135 11.81 20.44 2.83
N LEU A 136 11.30 20.09 1.64
CA LEU A 136 10.23 19.11 1.49
C LEU A 136 10.56 17.72 2.07
N PRO A 137 11.80 17.18 1.89
CA PRO A 137 12.17 15.91 2.51
C PRO A 137 12.04 15.92 4.04
N ASP A 138 12.41 17.02 4.68
CA ASP A 138 12.30 17.19 6.13
C ASP A 138 10.81 17.34 6.56
N SER A 139 9.99 17.97 5.73
CA SER A 139 8.53 18.06 5.95
C SER A 139 7.87 16.69 5.89
N VAL A 140 8.21 15.86 4.90
CA VAL A 140 7.74 14.46 4.78
C VAL A 140 8.19 13.64 5.99
N TYR A 141 9.47 13.73 6.37
CA TYR A 141 9.98 13.01 7.53
C TYR A 141 9.20 13.36 8.81
N ARG A 142 9.07 14.67 9.11
CA ARG A 142 8.37 15.12 10.33
C ARG A 142 6.90 14.74 10.33
N TYR A 143 6.21 14.91 9.21
CA TYR A 143 4.81 14.53 9.07
C TYR A 143 4.62 13.04 9.29
N THR A 144 5.36 12.20 8.57
CA THR A 144 5.26 10.73 8.67
C THR A 144 5.57 10.25 10.09
N LYS A 145 6.65 10.78 10.69
CA LYS A 145 7.07 10.41 12.05
C LYS A 145 6.01 10.79 13.10
N ASN A 146 5.47 12.00 13.04
CA ASN A 146 4.48 12.47 14.00
C ASN A 146 3.16 11.73 13.85
N THR A 147 2.71 11.49 12.63
CA THR A 147 1.55 10.67 12.29
C THR A 147 1.66 9.28 12.89
N LEU A 148 2.75 8.56 12.59
CA LEU A 148 2.97 7.21 13.10
C LEU A 148 3.10 7.16 14.62
N ARG A 149 3.76 8.14 15.26
CA ARG A 149 3.83 8.23 16.71
C ARG A 149 2.45 8.39 17.36
N SER A 150 1.60 9.24 16.77
CA SER A 150 0.22 9.41 17.23
C SER A 150 -0.56 8.10 17.13
N MET A 151 -0.48 7.43 15.99
CA MET A 151 -1.16 6.17 15.75
C MET A 151 -0.66 5.04 16.67
N VAL A 152 0.66 4.91 16.85
CA VAL A 152 1.25 3.93 17.77
C VAL A 152 0.80 4.20 19.23
N GLY A 153 0.82 5.47 19.65
CA GLY A 153 0.35 5.87 20.98
C GLY A 153 -1.12 5.55 21.23
N ALA A 154 -1.92 5.49 20.18
CA ALA A 154 -3.33 5.14 20.21
C ALA A 154 -3.61 3.63 19.97
N GLY A 155 -2.59 2.78 19.82
CA GLY A 155 -2.78 1.35 19.55
C GLY A 155 -3.09 0.99 18.09
N ALA A 156 -2.98 1.95 17.15
CA ALA A 156 -3.22 1.76 15.72
C ALA A 156 -1.90 1.62 14.92
N CYS A 157 -0.92 0.89 15.45
CA CYS A 157 0.36 0.69 14.75
C CYS A 157 0.16 -0.11 13.46
N PRO A 158 0.51 0.45 12.28
CA PRO A 158 0.40 -0.29 11.03
C PRO A 158 1.38 -1.47 10.96
N ASP A 159 0.99 -2.52 10.26
CA ASP A 159 1.85 -3.66 9.91
C ASP A 159 2.53 -3.47 8.55
N LEU A 160 1.88 -2.71 7.66
CA LEU A 160 2.37 -2.31 6.35
C LEU A 160 2.17 -0.81 6.16
N ILE A 161 3.14 -0.14 5.57
CA ILE A 161 3.09 1.31 5.35
C ILE A 161 3.45 1.60 3.90
N GLN A 162 2.51 2.16 3.17
CA GLN A 162 2.71 2.62 1.81
C GLN A 162 3.16 4.07 1.82
N VAL A 163 4.33 4.34 1.26
CA VAL A 163 4.94 5.67 1.19
C VAL A 163 4.68 6.27 -0.19
N GLY A 164 3.55 6.96 -0.30
CA GLY A 164 3.02 7.50 -1.55
C GLY A 164 2.07 6.55 -2.29
N ASN A 165 1.04 7.08 -2.93
CA ASN A 165 0.06 6.33 -3.71
C ASN A 165 0.27 6.56 -5.21
N GLU A 166 0.44 5.45 -5.98
CA GLU A 166 0.58 5.45 -7.45
C GLU A 166 1.58 6.49 -7.98
N ILE A 167 2.77 6.52 -7.38
CA ILE A 167 3.79 7.56 -7.58
C ILE A 167 4.70 7.33 -8.80
N THR A 168 4.25 6.61 -9.82
CA THR A 168 5.04 6.37 -11.03
C THR A 168 5.53 7.68 -11.68
N ASN A 169 4.70 8.71 -11.66
CA ASN A 169 5.04 10.04 -12.18
C ASN A 169 5.52 11.00 -11.07
N GLY A 170 6.03 10.44 -9.94
CA GLY A 170 6.47 11.21 -8.78
C GLY A 170 5.35 11.61 -7.85
N MET A 171 5.64 12.52 -6.92
CA MET A 171 4.71 13.05 -5.93
C MET A 171 4.92 14.56 -5.72
N MET A 172 3.98 15.24 -5.05
CA MET A 172 4.09 16.69 -4.72
C MET A 172 4.41 17.54 -5.95
N TRP A 173 3.59 17.39 -7.00
CA TRP A 173 3.79 18.15 -8.22
C TRP A 173 3.66 19.65 -8.01
N PRO A 174 4.45 20.46 -8.77
CA PRO A 174 5.39 20.05 -9.82
C PRO A 174 6.79 19.65 -9.29
N ALA A 175 7.09 19.85 -8.01
CA ALA A 175 8.44 19.78 -7.45
C ALA A 175 9.15 18.43 -7.68
N ALA A 176 8.49 17.31 -7.36
CA ALA A 176 9.04 15.96 -7.55
C ALA A 176 8.28 15.17 -8.62
N LYS A 177 7.79 15.86 -9.65
CA LYS A 177 7.21 15.21 -10.83
C LYS A 177 8.33 14.57 -11.65
N VAL A 178 8.21 13.28 -11.95
CA VAL A 178 9.21 12.52 -12.73
C VAL A 178 8.57 11.85 -13.95
N ASP A 179 9.40 11.47 -14.91
CA ASP A 179 9.09 10.47 -15.92
C ASP A 179 9.91 9.20 -15.60
N PRO A 180 9.33 8.01 -15.52
CA PRO A 180 10.07 6.76 -15.30
C PRO A 180 11.22 6.52 -16.27
N LEU A 181 11.12 7.02 -17.51
CA LEU A 181 12.14 6.89 -18.54
C LEU A 181 13.04 8.14 -18.67
N GLY A 182 12.68 9.23 -17.96
CA GLY A 182 13.42 10.49 -17.94
C GLY A 182 14.44 10.59 -16.81
N SER A 183 15.03 11.77 -16.65
CA SER A 183 16.05 12.04 -15.63
C SER A 183 15.67 13.11 -14.61
N ASP A 184 14.67 13.95 -14.90
CA ASP A 184 14.37 15.15 -14.13
C ASP A 184 13.72 14.83 -12.77
N ASN A 185 14.04 15.61 -11.75
CA ASN A 185 13.48 15.59 -10.39
C ASN A 185 13.65 14.28 -9.61
N TRP A 186 14.34 13.27 -10.14
CA TRP A 186 14.53 11.99 -9.48
C TRP A 186 15.25 12.12 -8.14
N ASP A 187 16.27 12.98 -8.04
CA ASP A 187 17.00 13.20 -6.78
C ASP A 187 16.07 13.70 -5.66
N LEU A 188 15.13 14.57 -5.99
CA LEU A 188 14.16 15.03 -5.02
C LEU A 188 13.17 13.93 -4.64
N LEU A 189 12.61 13.21 -5.62
CA LEU A 189 11.70 12.10 -5.36
C LEU A 189 12.34 11.04 -4.44
N VAL A 190 13.57 10.63 -4.74
CA VAL A 190 14.30 9.65 -3.91
C VAL A 190 14.47 10.16 -2.48
N ARG A 191 14.88 11.42 -2.29
CA ARG A 191 15.02 12.01 -0.95
C ARG A 191 13.70 12.11 -0.18
N LEU A 192 12.58 12.37 -0.86
CA LEU A 192 11.24 12.35 -0.25
C LEU A 192 10.89 10.94 0.24
N LEU A 193 11.11 9.92 -0.59
CA LEU A 193 10.85 8.53 -0.25
C LEU A 193 11.78 8.02 0.87
N GLU A 194 13.06 8.37 0.84
CA GLU A 194 14.03 8.08 1.92
C GLU A 194 13.58 8.69 3.25
N SER A 195 13.06 9.92 3.21
CA SER A 195 12.57 10.62 4.39
C SER A 195 11.33 9.94 4.99
N GLY A 196 10.39 9.54 4.16
CA GLY A 196 9.22 8.75 4.57
C GLY A 196 9.63 7.39 5.13
N ALA A 197 10.46 6.64 4.40
CA ALA A 197 10.93 5.32 4.81
C ALA A 197 11.70 5.36 6.14
N ARG A 198 12.61 6.32 6.31
CA ARG A 198 13.34 6.52 7.56
C ARG A 198 12.40 6.77 8.75
N ALA A 199 11.40 7.61 8.58
CA ALA A 199 10.39 7.86 9.62
C ALA A 199 9.61 6.59 9.98
N CYS A 200 9.26 5.76 8.98
CA CYS A 200 8.62 4.48 9.18
C CYS A 200 9.50 3.52 9.99
N ARG A 201 10.76 3.34 9.62
CA ARG A 201 11.71 2.48 10.34
C ARG A 201 11.94 2.92 11.79
N GLU A 202 12.00 4.23 12.04
CA GLU A 202 12.21 4.76 13.39
C GLU A 202 11.02 4.55 14.32
N VAL A 203 9.79 4.60 13.81
CA VAL A 203 8.57 4.55 14.64
C VAL A 203 7.94 3.16 14.62
N CYS A 204 7.91 2.51 13.48
CA CYS A 204 7.30 1.21 13.26
C CYS A 204 8.32 0.22 12.64
N PRO A 205 9.41 -0.15 13.38
CA PRO A 205 10.53 -0.92 12.82
C PRO A 205 10.15 -2.33 12.33
N LYS A 206 8.99 -2.84 12.73
CA LYS A 206 8.46 -4.15 12.29
C LYS A 206 7.56 -4.06 11.08
N ALA A 207 7.08 -2.85 10.74
CA ALA A 207 6.21 -2.66 9.59
C ALA A 207 6.99 -2.82 8.28
N LYS A 208 6.36 -3.46 7.29
CA LYS A 208 6.91 -3.51 5.94
C LYS A 208 6.59 -2.23 5.19
N ILE A 209 7.57 -1.69 4.48
CA ILE A 209 7.43 -0.47 3.68
C ILE A 209 7.14 -0.84 2.24
N ILE A 210 6.11 -0.23 1.66
CA ILE A 210 5.66 -0.43 0.29
C ILE A 210 5.92 0.83 -0.51
N ILE A 211 6.48 0.68 -1.71
CA ILE A 211 6.51 1.71 -2.75
C ILE A 211 5.54 1.28 -3.85
N HIS A 212 4.58 2.15 -4.18
CA HIS A 212 3.42 1.81 -5.00
C HIS A 212 3.42 2.54 -6.34
N THR A 213 3.30 1.77 -7.42
CA THR A 213 3.13 2.25 -8.81
C THR A 213 1.99 1.53 -9.51
N GLU A 214 1.46 2.11 -10.61
CA GLU A 214 0.32 1.55 -11.36
C GLU A 214 0.73 0.89 -12.70
N LYS A 215 2.02 0.69 -12.96
CA LYS A 215 2.50 0.20 -14.27
C LYS A 215 2.60 -1.33 -14.39
N ALA A 216 1.67 -2.07 -13.79
CA ALA A 216 1.66 -3.56 -13.85
C ALA A 216 1.66 -4.14 -15.28
N GLY A 217 1.11 -3.41 -16.26
CA GLY A 217 1.09 -3.79 -17.67
C GLY A 217 2.26 -3.27 -18.52
N GLU A 218 3.24 -2.56 -17.93
CA GLU A 218 4.31 -1.85 -18.64
C GLU A 218 5.69 -2.15 -18.05
N TRP A 219 6.19 -3.39 -18.24
CA TRP A 219 7.44 -3.87 -17.65
C TRP A 219 8.62 -2.88 -17.74
N ASN A 220 8.83 -2.28 -18.91
CA ASN A 220 9.97 -1.36 -19.10
C ASN A 220 9.92 -0.14 -18.16
N LYS A 221 8.73 0.42 -17.94
CA LYS A 221 8.54 1.55 -17.03
C LYS A 221 8.65 1.10 -15.57
N THR A 222 8.02 -0.02 -15.23
CA THR A 222 8.12 -0.63 -13.88
C THR A 222 9.57 -0.90 -13.52
N LYS A 223 10.31 -1.58 -14.39
CA LYS A 223 11.73 -1.86 -14.22
C LYS A 223 12.56 -0.58 -14.06
N ALA A 224 12.36 0.40 -14.96
CA ALA A 224 13.10 1.66 -14.94
C ALA A 224 12.86 2.41 -13.62
N TYR A 225 11.60 2.48 -13.15
CA TYR A 225 11.23 3.12 -11.90
C TYR A 225 11.94 2.48 -10.70
N TYR A 226 11.77 1.18 -10.49
CA TYR A 226 12.35 0.51 -9.33
C TYR A 226 13.88 0.38 -9.38
N ASN A 227 14.50 0.44 -10.56
CA ASN A 227 15.95 0.55 -10.68
C ASN A 227 16.50 1.87 -10.10
N ARG A 228 15.73 2.96 -10.12
CA ARG A 228 16.12 4.23 -9.45
C ARG A 228 16.08 4.12 -7.92
N LEU A 229 15.34 3.16 -7.39
CA LEU A 229 15.10 2.99 -5.96
C LEU A 229 15.92 1.85 -5.33
N GLN A 230 16.94 1.33 -6.00
CA GLN A 230 17.74 0.18 -5.49
C GLN A 230 18.40 0.44 -4.14
N GLN A 231 18.74 1.69 -3.83
CA GLN A 231 19.39 2.07 -2.56
C GLN A 231 18.37 2.46 -1.47
N LEU A 232 17.10 2.58 -1.82
CA LEU A 232 16.04 2.92 -0.88
C LEU A 232 15.73 1.73 0.05
N ASP A 233 15.60 2.02 1.34
CA ASP A 233 15.16 1.03 2.33
C ASP A 233 13.63 0.85 2.28
N TYR A 234 13.17 -0.13 1.51
CA TYR A 234 11.79 -0.58 1.43
C TYR A 234 11.73 -2.10 1.24
N ASP A 235 10.58 -2.71 1.48
CA ASP A 235 10.42 -4.17 1.50
C ASP A 235 9.62 -4.69 0.29
N ILE A 236 8.58 -3.95 -0.13
CA ILE A 236 7.56 -4.45 -1.05
C ILE A 236 7.44 -3.52 -2.26
N ILE A 237 7.47 -4.11 -3.45
CA ILE A 237 7.02 -3.49 -4.69
C ILE A 237 5.49 -3.63 -4.75
N GLY A 238 4.76 -2.51 -4.58
CA GLY A 238 3.31 -2.45 -4.68
C GLY A 238 2.87 -2.07 -6.09
N LEU A 239 1.88 -2.78 -6.62
CA LEU A 239 1.33 -2.51 -7.95
C LEU A 239 -0.18 -2.36 -7.90
N SER A 240 -0.73 -1.39 -8.64
CA SER A 240 -2.14 -1.44 -9.04
C SER A 240 -2.28 -2.33 -10.27
N TYR A 241 -3.32 -3.16 -10.26
CA TYR A 241 -3.71 -3.93 -11.44
C TYR A 241 -5.23 -3.83 -11.66
N TYR A 242 -5.58 -3.16 -12.74
CA TYR A 242 -6.96 -3.03 -13.21
C TYR A 242 -7.00 -3.55 -14.66
N PRO A 243 -7.70 -4.65 -14.96
CA PRO A 243 -7.72 -5.24 -16.31
C PRO A 243 -8.04 -4.24 -17.42
N MET A 244 -8.99 -3.32 -17.13
CA MET A 244 -9.41 -2.29 -18.10
C MET A 244 -8.29 -1.32 -18.52
N TRP A 245 -7.24 -1.16 -17.71
CA TRP A 245 -6.13 -0.22 -17.99
C TRP A 245 -4.77 -0.90 -18.14
N HIS A 246 -4.59 -2.06 -17.47
CA HIS A 246 -3.28 -2.69 -17.33
C HIS A 246 -3.12 -3.97 -18.15
N LYS A 247 -3.97 -4.19 -19.17
CA LYS A 247 -3.95 -5.35 -20.07
C LYS A 247 -4.38 -6.65 -19.40
N ALA A 248 -4.32 -7.76 -20.16
CA ALA A 248 -4.74 -9.08 -19.72
C ALA A 248 -3.92 -9.62 -18.54
N VAL A 249 -4.49 -10.53 -17.76
CA VAL A 249 -3.87 -11.20 -16.59
C VAL A 249 -2.54 -11.85 -16.96
N GLY A 250 -2.39 -12.40 -18.18
CA GLY A 250 -1.13 -12.96 -18.67
C GLY A 250 0.02 -11.95 -18.70
N VAL A 251 -0.27 -10.67 -18.99
CA VAL A 251 0.74 -9.60 -18.96
C VAL A 251 1.14 -9.28 -17.52
N LEU A 252 0.18 -9.26 -16.59
CA LEU A 252 0.48 -9.13 -15.17
C LEU A 252 1.38 -10.28 -14.70
N ALA A 253 1.04 -11.54 -15.01
CA ALA A 253 1.83 -12.69 -14.62
C ALA A 253 3.28 -12.57 -15.10
N ALA A 254 3.49 -12.22 -16.39
CA ALA A 254 4.84 -12.00 -16.93
C ALA A 254 5.58 -10.83 -16.24
N THR A 255 4.88 -9.77 -15.81
CA THR A 255 5.47 -8.68 -15.03
C THR A 255 5.90 -9.17 -13.65
N LEU A 256 5.06 -9.95 -12.95
CA LEU A 256 5.37 -10.51 -11.63
C LEU A 256 6.59 -11.44 -11.68
N ASP A 257 6.65 -12.35 -12.67
CA ASP A 257 7.81 -13.21 -12.89
C ASP A 257 9.09 -12.41 -13.14
N SER A 258 8.98 -11.36 -13.97
CA SER A 258 10.10 -10.46 -14.25
C SER A 258 10.58 -9.70 -13.02
N LEU A 259 9.66 -9.26 -12.14
CA LEU A 259 9.99 -8.61 -10.87
C LEU A 259 10.72 -9.57 -9.93
N ALA A 260 10.23 -10.80 -9.79
CA ALA A 260 10.87 -11.82 -8.93
C ALA A 260 12.32 -12.11 -9.36
N VAL A 261 12.59 -12.11 -10.67
CA VAL A 261 13.94 -12.30 -11.21
C VAL A 261 14.83 -11.06 -11.04
N HIS A 262 14.28 -9.85 -11.28
CA HIS A 262 15.07 -8.61 -11.30
C HIS A 262 15.31 -8.02 -9.91
N PHE A 263 14.36 -8.22 -8.99
CA PHE A 263 14.38 -7.68 -7.63
C PHE A 263 14.20 -8.81 -6.59
N PRO A 264 15.09 -9.82 -6.56
CA PRO A 264 14.90 -11.04 -5.76
C PRO A 264 14.84 -10.79 -4.25
N ASN A 265 15.29 -9.63 -3.79
CA ASN A 265 15.28 -9.23 -2.38
C ASN A 265 14.03 -8.38 -2.02
N LYS A 266 13.09 -8.21 -2.95
CA LYS A 266 11.85 -7.48 -2.71
C LYS A 266 10.66 -8.43 -2.81
N GLU A 267 9.70 -8.22 -1.92
CA GLU A 267 8.39 -8.85 -2.08
C GLU A 267 7.58 -8.08 -3.13
N VAL A 268 6.60 -8.73 -3.73
CA VAL A 268 5.68 -8.07 -4.68
C VAL A 268 4.25 -8.26 -4.20
N MET A 269 3.46 -7.18 -4.26
CA MET A 269 2.07 -7.18 -3.84
C MET A 269 1.21 -6.41 -4.85
N ILE A 270 0.07 -6.97 -5.20
CA ILE A 270 -1.01 -6.20 -5.82
C ILE A 270 -1.75 -5.49 -4.69
N VAL A 271 -1.52 -4.19 -4.55
CA VAL A 271 -2.08 -3.37 -3.46
C VAL A 271 -3.43 -2.77 -3.82
N GLU A 272 -3.73 -2.69 -5.13
CA GLU A 272 -5.01 -2.28 -5.66
C GLU A 272 -5.41 -3.12 -6.86
N THR A 273 -6.66 -3.57 -6.85
CA THR A 273 -7.29 -4.20 -8.01
C THR A 273 -8.80 -4.08 -7.89
N ALA A 274 -9.48 -4.02 -9.02
CA ALA A 274 -10.92 -4.18 -9.09
C ALA A 274 -11.31 -4.77 -10.44
N ALA A 275 -12.43 -5.49 -10.43
CA ALA A 275 -13.15 -5.89 -11.64
C ALA A 275 -14.62 -5.57 -11.44
N TYR A 276 -15.28 -5.12 -12.49
CA TYR A 276 -16.70 -4.85 -12.41
C TYR A 276 -17.50 -6.17 -12.42
N TYR A 277 -18.49 -6.27 -11.55
CA TYR A 277 -19.40 -7.42 -11.52
C TYR A 277 -20.45 -7.37 -12.64
N SER A 278 -20.67 -6.17 -13.24
CA SER A 278 -21.59 -5.93 -14.35
C SER A 278 -20.99 -4.89 -15.28
N HIS A 279 -21.08 -5.13 -16.59
CA HIS A 279 -20.58 -4.24 -17.64
C HIS A 279 -21.63 -3.26 -18.15
N GLU A 280 -22.88 -3.37 -17.72
CA GLU A 280 -24.02 -2.62 -18.27
C GLU A 280 -23.94 -1.11 -18.07
N ASN A 281 -23.20 -0.64 -17.06
CA ASN A 281 -23.08 0.79 -16.74
C ASN A 281 -21.63 1.28 -16.69
N ASP A 282 -20.69 0.47 -17.14
CA ASP A 282 -19.28 0.84 -17.10
C ASP A 282 -18.84 1.49 -18.41
N ARG A 283 -18.71 2.82 -18.39
CA ARG A 283 -18.17 3.59 -19.53
C ARG A 283 -16.71 3.23 -19.91
N TRP A 284 -16.01 2.50 -19.06
CA TRP A 284 -14.61 2.10 -19.25
C TRP A 284 -14.48 0.65 -19.73
N ALA A 285 -15.47 -0.20 -19.47
CA ALA A 285 -15.48 -1.57 -19.98
C ALA A 285 -15.80 -1.56 -21.48
N LYS A 286 -14.82 -1.91 -22.29
CA LYS A 286 -14.97 -1.93 -23.74
C LYS A 286 -15.69 -3.18 -24.23
N SER A 287 -15.49 -4.32 -23.57
CA SER A 287 -16.22 -5.57 -23.81
C SER A 287 -16.05 -6.56 -22.66
N ALA A 288 -16.97 -7.51 -22.50
CA ALA A 288 -16.83 -8.62 -21.56
C ALA A 288 -15.62 -9.51 -21.87
N ASP A 289 -15.17 -9.55 -23.12
CA ASP A 289 -14.06 -10.36 -23.60
C ASP A 289 -12.70 -9.81 -23.14
N GLU A 290 -12.58 -8.50 -22.82
CA GLU A 290 -11.34 -7.89 -22.29
C GLU A 290 -10.96 -8.40 -20.88
N TYR A 291 -11.87 -9.07 -20.18
CA TYR A 291 -11.65 -9.63 -18.85
C TYR A 291 -11.46 -11.16 -18.85
N SER A 292 -11.65 -11.79 -19.97
CA SER A 292 -11.67 -13.26 -20.07
C SER A 292 -10.40 -13.90 -20.62
N GLU A 293 -9.39 -13.10 -21.04
CA GLU A 293 -8.13 -13.63 -21.58
C GLU A 293 -6.98 -13.58 -20.56
#